data_ddb8e242f45879372c0cd3376cf05ff0
#
_entry.id   ddb8e242f45879372c0cd3376cf05ff0
#
_cell.length_a   1.000
_cell.length_b   1.000
_cell.length_c   1.000
_cell.angle_alpha   90.00
_cell.angle_beta   90.00
_cell.angle_gamma   90.00
#
_symmetry.space_group_name_H-M   'P 1'
#
loop_
_entity.id
_entity.type
_entity.pdbx_description
1 polymer ?
#
loop_
_entity_poly.entity_id
_entity_poly.type
_entity_poly.pdbx_seq_one_letter_code
_entity_poly.pdbx_strand_id
1 'polypeptide(L)'
;MLVVDNASTDLSLELCARRFPEEPKLKIIRNAANIGFAAACNIGIAQARESYMLFLNPDCVLGTGSLPRMIQVLQTNPEVGIVGGLLINPDGTEQPGGRRAVPTPWRSFVRAFGLYRFADYWPRLFFDFHLHKQALPDHPVEVEAISGALMLVRRKAIEEVGLWDEGYFLHCEDFDWCMRFRQKGWKILFVHDAPVVHYKGICSRSRPIFVEWHKHKGMLRFYRKFFRHQYPGVLMWLVALGIWLRFGAVAIYYTTRHVGRLLAVRRE
;
A
#
# COMPACT_ATOMS: atom_id res chain seq x y z
N MET A 1 6.97 15.54 -13.35
CA MET A 1 7.04 14.64 -12.16
C MET A 1 6.99 15.49 -10.91
N LEU A 2 6.22 15.05 -9.89
CA LEU A 2 6.17 15.70 -8.59
C LEU A 2 6.85 14.79 -7.55
N VAL A 3 7.83 15.31 -6.83
CA VAL A 3 8.44 14.66 -5.67
C VAL A 3 7.96 15.42 -4.44
N VAL A 4 7.16 14.75 -3.60
CA VAL A 4 6.68 15.31 -2.33
C VAL A 4 7.53 14.73 -1.20
N ASP A 5 8.40 15.55 -0.65
CA ASP A 5 9.28 15.16 0.43
C ASP A 5 8.64 15.39 1.80
N ASN A 6 8.57 14.34 2.59
CA ASN A 6 7.97 14.33 3.92
C ASN A 6 9.00 14.63 5.03
N ALA A 7 9.81 15.68 4.86
CA ALA A 7 10.89 16.08 5.78
C ALA A 7 11.96 14.99 5.92
N SER A 8 12.50 14.51 4.80
CA SER A 8 13.64 13.58 4.79
C SER A 8 14.85 14.23 5.45
N THR A 9 15.55 13.45 6.29
CA THR A 9 16.75 13.88 7.01
C THR A 9 18.04 13.30 6.43
N ASP A 10 17.92 12.56 5.33
CA ASP A 10 19.02 11.97 4.57
C ASP A 10 19.36 12.82 3.32
N LEU A 11 20.28 12.33 2.51
CA LEU A 11 20.74 13.01 1.30
C LEU A 11 19.80 12.85 0.09
N SER A 12 18.61 12.30 0.25
CA SER A 12 17.72 11.97 -0.88
C SER A 12 17.39 13.19 -1.75
N LEU A 13 17.04 14.32 -1.14
CA LEU A 13 16.73 15.55 -1.89
C LEU A 13 17.96 16.18 -2.52
N GLU A 14 19.08 16.13 -1.84
CA GLU A 14 20.34 16.68 -2.35
C GLU A 14 20.82 15.87 -3.57
N LEU A 15 20.75 14.54 -3.49
CA LEU A 15 21.07 13.66 -4.61
C LEU A 15 20.12 13.85 -5.78
N CYS A 16 18.83 14.03 -5.52
CA CYS A 16 17.83 14.32 -6.54
C CYS A 16 18.15 15.64 -7.26
N ALA A 17 18.44 16.73 -6.52
CA ALA A 17 18.77 18.03 -7.08
C ALA A 17 20.11 18.00 -7.89
N ARG A 18 21.11 17.27 -7.38
CA ARG A 18 22.40 17.09 -8.10
C ARG A 18 22.24 16.28 -9.39
N ARG A 19 21.37 15.26 -9.38
CA ARG A 19 21.17 14.39 -10.55
C ARG A 19 20.34 15.06 -11.65
N PHE A 20 19.45 15.97 -11.28
CA PHE A 20 18.49 16.64 -12.17
C PHE A 20 18.50 18.15 -11.91
N PRO A 21 19.61 18.86 -12.15
CA PRO A 21 19.80 20.24 -11.69
C PRO A 21 18.87 21.24 -12.37
N GLU A 22 18.44 20.99 -13.59
CA GLU A 22 17.60 21.90 -14.38
C GLU A 22 16.49 21.15 -15.15
N GLU A 23 15.96 20.07 -14.54
CA GLU A 23 14.87 19.32 -15.19
C GLU A 23 13.53 20.05 -15.03
N PRO A 24 13.02 20.72 -16.09
CA PRO A 24 11.83 21.56 -15.98
C PRO A 24 10.56 20.77 -15.68
N LYS A 25 10.59 19.45 -15.91
CA LYS A 25 9.47 18.56 -15.62
C LYS A 25 9.51 17.98 -14.21
N LEU A 26 10.53 18.30 -13.40
CA LEU A 26 10.66 17.86 -12.01
C LEU A 26 10.34 19.01 -11.06
N LYS A 27 9.29 18.84 -10.27
CA LYS A 27 8.94 19.76 -9.17
C LYS A 27 9.11 19.05 -7.84
N ILE A 28 9.89 19.64 -6.95
CA ILE A 28 10.09 19.15 -5.58
C ILE A 28 9.25 20.00 -4.63
N ILE A 29 8.43 19.37 -3.80
CA ILE A 29 7.61 19.98 -2.76
C ILE A 29 8.13 19.48 -1.42
N ARG A 30 8.56 20.39 -0.54
CA ARG A 30 9.15 20.07 0.76
C ARG A 30 8.13 20.35 1.86
N ASN A 31 7.76 19.34 2.61
CA ASN A 31 6.96 19.50 3.81
C ASN A 31 7.87 19.84 5.02
N ALA A 32 7.39 20.69 5.91
CA ALA A 32 8.12 21.06 7.12
C ALA A 32 8.23 19.90 8.13
N ALA A 33 7.35 18.90 8.02
CA ALA A 33 7.31 17.72 8.89
C ALA A 33 6.80 16.51 8.12
N ASN A 34 7.04 15.32 8.66
CA ASN A 34 6.42 14.09 8.14
C ASN A 34 4.93 14.06 8.52
N ILE A 35 4.07 14.34 7.56
CA ILE A 35 2.60 14.40 7.70
C ILE A 35 1.90 13.07 7.33
N GLY A 36 2.67 12.03 7.00
CA GLY A 36 2.16 10.74 6.57
C GLY A 36 1.98 10.62 5.05
N PHE A 37 1.77 9.39 4.59
CA PHE A 37 1.72 9.06 3.16
C PHE A 37 0.49 9.66 2.48
N ALA A 38 -0.71 9.46 3.05
CA ALA A 38 -1.96 9.94 2.47
C ALA A 38 -1.98 11.48 2.27
N ALA A 39 -1.57 12.23 3.29
CA ALA A 39 -1.51 13.68 3.21
C ALA A 39 -0.48 14.17 2.18
N ALA A 40 0.69 13.53 2.09
CA ALA A 40 1.69 13.85 1.07
C ALA A 40 1.18 13.58 -0.34
N CYS A 41 0.47 12.47 -0.56
CA CYS A 41 -0.19 12.17 -1.83
C CYS A 41 -1.23 13.24 -2.20
N ASN A 42 -2.01 13.73 -1.24
CA ASN A 42 -3.01 14.78 -1.47
C ASN A 42 -2.36 16.11 -1.88
N ILE A 43 -1.21 16.47 -1.31
CA ILE A 43 -0.42 17.63 -1.76
C ILE A 43 -0.02 17.45 -3.23
N GLY A 44 0.43 16.25 -3.61
CA GLY A 44 0.75 15.92 -5.00
C GLY A 44 -0.46 16.07 -5.94
N ILE A 45 -1.63 15.54 -5.53
CA ILE A 45 -2.87 15.64 -6.30
C ILE A 45 -3.26 17.10 -6.54
N ALA A 46 -3.16 17.95 -5.53
CA ALA A 46 -3.51 19.38 -5.64
C ALA A 46 -2.64 20.14 -6.64
N GLN A 47 -1.41 19.68 -6.89
CA GLN A 47 -0.48 20.30 -7.85
C GLN A 47 -0.51 19.64 -9.23
N ALA A 48 -1.04 18.44 -9.35
CA ALA A 48 -1.15 17.72 -10.61
C ALA A 48 -2.33 18.23 -11.43
N ARG A 49 -2.20 18.23 -12.78
CA ARG A 49 -3.25 18.67 -13.72
C ARG A 49 -3.60 17.60 -14.75
N GLU A 50 -2.83 16.53 -14.80
CA GLU A 50 -2.92 15.49 -15.81
C GLU A 50 -4.17 14.60 -15.63
N SER A 51 -4.63 14.02 -16.72
CA SER A 51 -5.80 13.10 -16.72
C SER A 51 -5.56 11.81 -15.95
N TYR A 52 -4.30 11.40 -15.84
CA TYR A 52 -3.87 10.23 -15.11
C TYR A 52 -2.76 10.60 -14.12
N MET A 53 -2.80 10.04 -12.91
CA MET A 53 -1.81 10.28 -11.89
C MET A 53 -1.20 8.95 -11.45
N LEU A 54 0.13 8.84 -11.52
CA LEU A 54 0.89 7.70 -11.00
C LEU A 54 1.36 8.03 -9.58
N PHE A 55 0.90 7.25 -8.61
CA PHE A 55 1.47 7.19 -7.27
C PHE A 55 2.53 6.09 -7.28
N LEU A 56 3.76 6.46 -6.98
CA LEU A 56 4.91 5.57 -7.02
C LEU A 56 5.76 5.79 -5.77
N ASN A 57 6.02 4.73 -5.04
CA ASN A 57 6.94 4.79 -3.90
C ASN A 57 8.38 5.08 -4.37
N PRO A 58 9.20 5.79 -3.57
CA PRO A 58 10.57 6.12 -3.93
C PRO A 58 11.50 4.90 -4.01
N ASP A 59 11.12 3.77 -3.41
CA ASP A 59 11.82 2.48 -3.47
C ASP A 59 11.31 1.54 -4.58
N CYS A 60 10.57 2.10 -5.57
CA CYS A 60 10.10 1.39 -6.76
C CYS A 60 10.89 1.79 -8.01
N VAL A 61 11.22 0.80 -8.84
CA VAL A 61 11.84 0.99 -10.17
C VAL A 61 10.91 0.42 -11.24
N LEU A 62 10.42 1.31 -12.11
CA LEU A 62 9.53 0.93 -13.21
C LEU A 62 10.30 0.12 -14.26
N GLY A 63 9.73 -1.00 -14.68
CA GLY A 63 10.20 -1.73 -15.86
C GLY A 63 9.96 -0.95 -17.16
N THR A 64 10.79 -1.22 -18.15
CA THR A 64 10.64 -0.63 -19.49
C THR A 64 9.26 -0.98 -20.06
N GLY A 65 8.47 0.02 -20.46
CA GLY A 65 7.13 -0.19 -21.00
C GLY A 65 6.00 -0.32 -19.96
N SER A 66 6.28 -0.48 -18.66
CA SER A 66 5.24 -0.69 -17.63
C SER A 66 4.26 0.49 -17.56
N LEU A 67 4.74 1.72 -17.52
CA LEU A 67 3.86 2.90 -17.47
C LEU A 67 3.01 3.06 -18.73
N PRO A 68 3.54 3.02 -19.98
CA PRO A 68 2.74 3.02 -21.18
C PRO A 68 1.67 1.92 -21.21
N ARG A 69 2.00 0.70 -20.78
CA ARG A 69 1.05 -0.39 -20.69
C ARG A 69 -0.09 -0.13 -19.72
N MET A 70 0.20 0.38 -18.54
CA MET A 70 -0.82 0.76 -17.56
C MET A 70 -1.73 1.88 -18.09
N ILE A 71 -1.17 2.89 -18.77
CA ILE A 71 -1.92 3.97 -19.42
C ILE A 71 -2.85 3.41 -20.49
N GLN A 72 -2.35 2.53 -21.35
CA GLN A 72 -3.16 1.88 -22.37
C GLN A 72 -4.36 1.16 -21.77
N VAL A 73 -4.19 0.41 -20.68
CA VAL A 73 -5.29 -0.27 -19.98
C VAL A 73 -6.33 0.71 -19.47
N LEU A 74 -5.92 1.86 -18.89
CA LEU A 74 -6.87 2.91 -18.49
C LEU A 74 -7.60 3.53 -19.68
N GLN A 75 -6.92 3.75 -20.80
CA GLN A 75 -7.51 4.37 -21.99
C GLN A 75 -8.57 3.45 -22.63
N THR A 76 -8.32 2.16 -22.69
CA THR A 76 -9.21 1.17 -23.29
C THR A 76 -10.37 0.74 -22.41
N ASN A 77 -10.34 1.05 -21.09
CA ASN A 77 -11.37 0.67 -20.14
C ASN A 77 -11.88 1.90 -19.36
N PRO A 78 -12.90 2.59 -19.85
CA PRO A 78 -13.39 3.83 -19.23
C PRO A 78 -14.01 3.65 -17.84
N GLU A 79 -14.46 2.46 -17.49
CA GLU A 79 -14.98 2.11 -16.17
C GLU A 79 -13.90 1.84 -15.12
N VAL A 80 -12.63 1.82 -15.53
CA VAL A 80 -11.49 1.57 -14.64
C VAL A 80 -11.00 2.88 -14.04
N GLY A 81 -10.99 2.95 -12.72
CA GLY A 81 -10.48 4.09 -11.95
C GLY A 81 -9.03 3.94 -11.54
N ILE A 82 -8.60 2.72 -11.24
CA ILE A 82 -7.25 2.41 -10.76
C ILE A 82 -6.65 1.24 -11.53
N VAL A 83 -5.38 1.36 -11.89
CA VAL A 83 -4.56 0.27 -12.44
C VAL A 83 -3.31 0.10 -11.58
N GLY A 84 -3.02 -1.15 -11.19
CA GLY A 84 -1.77 -1.55 -10.55
C GLY A 84 -0.96 -2.49 -11.42
N GLY A 85 0.36 -2.34 -11.43
CA GLY A 85 1.28 -3.26 -12.10
C GLY A 85 1.74 -4.41 -11.21
N LEU A 86 2.57 -5.28 -11.78
CA LEU A 86 3.18 -6.42 -11.10
C LEU A 86 4.34 -5.95 -10.23
N LEU A 87 4.14 -5.87 -8.92
CA LEU A 87 5.23 -5.64 -7.97
C LEU A 87 6.06 -6.92 -7.82
N ILE A 88 7.36 -6.81 -8.09
CA ILE A 88 8.32 -7.90 -7.95
C ILE A 88 9.41 -7.54 -6.93
N ASN A 89 9.90 -8.56 -6.23
CA ASN A 89 11.08 -8.44 -5.40
C ASN A 89 12.33 -8.33 -6.28
N PRO A 90 13.49 -7.88 -5.74
CA PRO A 90 14.76 -7.84 -6.51
C PRO A 90 15.20 -9.20 -7.06
N ASP A 91 14.71 -10.32 -6.51
CA ASP A 91 14.95 -11.68 -6.99
C ASP A 91 14.02 -12.11 -8.13
N GLY A 92 13.13 -11.23 -8.60
CA GLY A 92 12.19 -11.48 -9.68
C GLY A 92 10.88 -12.15 -9.25
N THR A 93 10.71 -12.54 -8.00
CA THR A 93 9.47 -13.16 -7.50
C THR A 93 8.37 -12.13 -7.30
N GLU A 94 7.08 -12.52 -7.49
CA GLU A 94 5.95 -11.65 -7.19
C GLU A 94 5.94 -11.25 -5.71
N GLN A 95 5.83 -9.97 -5.44
CA GLN A 95 5.83 -9.45 -4.08
C GLN A 95 4.49 -9.65 -3.38
N PRO A 96 4.46 -10.26 -2.18
CA PRO A 96 3.25 -10.37 -1.38
C PRO A 96 2.63 -9.00 -1.08
N GLY A 97 1.35 -8.83 -1.44
CA GLY A 97 0.60 -7.61 -1.18
C GLY A 97 0.57 -6.62 -2.34
N GLY A 98 1.10 -6.95 -3.51
CA GLY A 98 0.92 -6.19 -4.76
C GLY A 98 -0.56 -6.17 -5.16
N ARG A 99 -1.12 -7.33 -5.46
CA ARG A 99 -2.55 -7.57 -5.73
C ARG A 99 -3.21 -8.27 -4.54
N ARG A 100 -4.40 -7.81 -4.15
CA ARG A 100 -5.05 -8.27 -2.91
C ARG A 100 -6.57 -8.29 -3.04
N ALA A 101 -7.21 -9.18 -2.28
CA ALA A 101 -8.59 -9.01 -1.88
C ALA A 101 -8.69 -8.10 -0.65
N VAL A 102 -9.87 -7.56 -0.37
CA VAL A 102 -10.13 -6.74 0.82
C VAL A 102 -9.92 -7.58 2.09
N PRO A 103 -9.13 -7.11 3.06
CA PRO A 103 -8.92 -7.80 4.32
C PRO A 103 -10.14 -7.62 5.23
N THR A 104 -11.21 -8.41 4.98
CA THR A 104 -12.34 -8.44 5.92
C THR A 104 -11.89 -8.93 7.30
N PRO A 105 -12.62 -8.66 8.39
CA PRO A 105 -12.31 -9.21 9.71
C PRO A 105 -12.06 -10.72 9.69
N TRP A 106 -12.88 -11.47 8.97
CA TRP A 106 -12.73 -12.92 8.83
C TRP A 106 -11.45 -13.31 8.05
N ARG A 107 -11.22 -12.73 6.88
CA ARG A 107 -10.02 -13.01 6.07
C ARG A 107 -8.74 -12.67 6.85
N SER A 108 -8.77 -11.61 7.65
CA SER A 108 -7.62 -11.22 8.48
C SER A 108 -7.40 -12.19 9.64
N PHE A 109 -8.47 -12.71 10.24
CA PHE A 109 -8.41 -13.78 11.24
C PHE A 109 -7.80 -15.04 10.63
N VAL A 110 -8.32 -15.50 9.50
CA VAL A 110 -7.80 -16.66 8.74
C VAL A 110 -6.29 -16.53 8.51
N ARG A 111 -5.85 -15.36 8.08
CA ARG A 111 -4.43 -15.11 7.83
C ARG A 111 -3.60 -15.05 9.11
N ALA A 112 -4.09 -14.36 10.15
CA ALA A 112 -3.38 -14.18 11.41
C ALA A 112 -3.09 -15.53 12.11
N PHE A 113 -4.03 -16.46 12.01
CA PHE A 113 -3.92 -17.80 12.59
C PHE A 113 -3.39 -18.89 11.63
N GLY A 114 -2.99 -18.49 10.41
CA GLY A 114 -2.45 -19.42 9.43
C GLY A 114 -3.47 -20.40 8.84
N LEU A 115 -4.77 -20.17 9.05
CA LEU A 115 -5.86 -21.03 8.59
C LEU A 115 -6.00 -21.09 7.08
N TYR A 116 -5.40 -20.14 6.34
CA TYR A 116 -5.33 -20.16 4.87
C TYR A 116 -4.67 -21.45 4.33
N ARG A 117 -3.95 -22.21 5.15
CA ARG A 117 -3.38 -23.53 4.79
C ARG A 117 -4.46 -24.57 4.51
N PHE A 118 -5.67 -24.33 4.98
CA PHE A 118 -6.83 -25.18 4.73
C PHE A 118 -7.66 -24.73 3.54
N ALA A 119 -7.18 -23.71 2.78
CA ALA A 119 -7.89 -23.17 1.61
C ALA A 119 -8.11 -24.22 0.50
N ASP A 120 -7.22 -25.21 0.36
CA ASP A 120 -7.36 -26.28 -0.62
C ASP A 120 -8.58 -27.18 -0.33
N TYR A 121 -8.96 -27.33 0.96
CA TYR A 121 -10.12 -28.12 1.38
C TYR A 121 -11.41 -27.28 1.44
N TRP A 122 -11.32 -26.03 1.89
CA TRP A 122 -12.45 -25.11 2.05
C TRP A 122 -12.12 -23.71 1.53
N PRO A 123 -12.00 -23.52 0.21
CA PRO A 123 -11.51 -22.27 -0.39
C PRO A 123 -12.37 -21.05 -0.08
N ARG A 124 -13.71 -21.24 0.06
CA ARG A 124 -14.62 -20.13 0.41
C ARG A 124 -14.45 -19.65 1.87
N LEU A 125 -14.05 -20.55 2.77
CA LEU A 125 -13.95 -20.27 4.20
C LEU A 125 -12.56 -19.75 4.59
N PHE A 126 -11.51 -20.33 4.04
CA PHE A 126 -10.13 -20.06 4.43
C PHE A 126 -9.32 -19.32 3.34
N PHE A 127 -10.00 -18.47 2.58
CA PHE A 127 -9.38 -17.67 1.51
C PHE A 127 -8.30 -16.72 2.05
N ASP A 128 -7.08 -16.79 1.47
CA ASP A 128 -6.01 -15.82 1.73
C ASP A 128 -6.28 -14.56 0.87
N PHE A 129 -6.34 -13.40 1.50
CA PHE A 129 -6.53 -12.15 0.78
C PHE A 129 -5.29 -11.66 0.02
N HIS A 130 -4.13 -12.28 0.19
CA HIS A 130 -2.94 -12.05 -0.61
C HIS A 130 -2.93 -12.98 -1.83
N LEU A 131 -3.04 -12.42 -3.03
CA LEU A 131 -3.24 -13.19 -4.25
C LEU A 131 -1.93 -13.67 -4.90
N HIS A 132 -0.77 -13.27 -4.40
CA HIS A 132 0.55 -13.57 -4.99
C HIS A 132 0.89 -15.08 -5.11
N LYS A 133 0.17 -15.95 -4.41
CA LYS A 133 0.32 -17.41 -4.52
C LYS A 133 -0.52 -18.03 -5.64
N GLN A 134 -1.48 -17.28 -6.16
CA GLN A 134 -2.28 -17.70 -7.31
C GLN A 134 -1.46 -17.46 -8.57
N ALA A 135 -1.67 -18.29 -9.59
CA ALA A 135 -1.04 -18.13 -10.90
C ALA A 135 -1.21 -16.68 -11.39
N LEU A 136 -0.18 -16.16 -12.05
CA LEU A 136 -0.29 -14.86 -12.71
C LEU A 136 -1.31 -15.00 -13.84
N PRO A 137 -2.26 -14.06 -13.95
CA PRO A 137 -3.17 -14.02 -15.09
C PRO A 137 -2.39 -13.68 -16.38
N ASP A 138 -2.90 -14.06 -17.53
CA ASP A 138 -2.36 -13.75 -18.86
C ASP A 138 -2.94 -12.47 -19.49
N HIS A 139 -3.89 -11.83 -18.79
CA HIS A 139 -4.54 -10.57 -19.18
C HIS A 139 -4.80 -9.69 -17.94
N PRO A 140 -5.09 -8.38 -18.13
CA PRO A 140 -5.51 -7.52 -17.02
C PRO A 140 -6.78 -8.06 -16.36
N VAL A 141 -6.74 -8.21 -15.02
CA VAL A 141 -7.86 -8.77 -14.23
C VAL A 141 -8.34 -7.81 -13.17
N GLU A 142 -9.64 -7.85 -12.89
CA GLU A 142 -10.22 -7.09 -11.79
C GLU A 142 -9.79 -7.67 -10.45
N VAL A 143 -9.38 -6.79 -9.53
CA VAL A 143 -8.98 -7.12 -8.16
C VAL A 143 -9.69 -6.22 -7.16
N GLU A 144 -9.79 -6.67 -5.91
CA GLU A 144 -10.45 -5.87 -4.88
C GLU A 144 -9.57 -4.72 -4.38
N ALA A 145 -8.25 -4.89 -4.37
CA ALA A 145 -7.29 -3.87 -3.97
C ALA A 145 -5.90 -4.11 -4.54
N ILE A 146 -5.14 -3.05 -4.72
CA ILE A 146 -3.72 -3.05 -5.09
C ILE A 146 -2.91 -2.25 -4.07
N SER A 147 -1.58 -2.37 -4.15
CA SER A 147 -0.66 -1.66 -3.24
C SER A 147 -0.54 -0.18 -3.59
N GLY A 148 -0.56 0.69 -2.58
CA GLY A 148 -0.24 2.12 -2.71
C GLY A 148 1.19 2.40 -3.21
N ALA A 149 2.07 1.37 -3.23
CA ALA A 149 3.40 1.51 -3.77
C ALA A 149 3.43 1.80 -5.29
N LEU A 150 2.37 1.35 -6.01
CA LEU A 150 2.20 1.57 -7.45
C LEU A 150 0.71 1.62 -7.79
N MET A 151 0.19 2.81 -8.03
CA MET A 151 -1.18 3.03 -8.49
C MET A 151 -1.22 4.07 -9.60
N LEU A 152 -1.69 3.70 -10.78
CA LEU A 152 -2.06 4.66 -11.83
C LEU A 152 -3.55 4.92 -11.75
N VAL A 153 -3.95 6.18 -11.56
CA VAL A 153 -5.32 6.55 -11.19
C VAL A 153 -5.87 7.60 -12.16
N ARG A 154 -7.11 7.42 -12.58
CA ARG A 154 -7.85 8.34 -13.42
C ARG A 154 -8.30 9.56 -12.60
N ARG A 155 -8.01 10.80 -13.06
CA ARG A 155 -8.42 12.03 -12.39
C ARG A 155 -9.93 12.10 -12.14
N LYS A 156 -10.74 11.83 -13.16
CA LYS A 156 -12.21 11.82 -13.02
C LYS A 156 -12.67 10.94 -11.88
N ALA A 157 -12.05 9.76 -11.72
CA ALA A 157 -12.39 8.86 -10.62
C ALA A 157 -11.97 9.44 -9.26
N ILE A 158 -10.83 10.15 -9.17
CA ILE A 158 -10.44 10.86 -7.92
C ILE A 158 -11.47 11.95 -7.58
N GLU A 159 -11.92 12.72 -8.56
CA GLU A 159 -12.91 13.79 -8.35
C GLU A 159 -14.26 13.24 -7.82
N GLU A 160 -14.67 12.04 -8.26
CA GLU A 160 -15.90 11.39 -7.82
C GLU A 160 -15.78 10.65 -6.47
N VAL A 161 -14.60 10.09 -6.19
CA VAL A 161 -14.33 9.26 -4.99
C VAL A 161 -13.81 10.11 -3.83
N GLY A 162 -13.08 11.18 -4.15
CA GLY A 162 -12.37 12.03 -3.22
C GLY A 162 -10.92 11.60 -2.99
N LEU A 163 -10.21 12.44 -2.25
CA LEU A 163 -8.78 12.33 -1.96
C LEU A 163 -8.48 11.14 -1.03
N TRP A 164 -7.19 10.85 -0.81
CA TRP A 164 -6.75 9.92 0.23
C TRP A 164 -7.24 10.35 1.61
N ASP A 165 -7.64 9.39 2.46
CA ASP A 165 -8.06 9.67 3.82
C ASP A 165 -6.84 9.92 4.72
N GLU A 166 -6.58 11.18 5.08
CA GLU A 166 -5.43 11.61 5.90
C GLU A 166 -5.47 11.09 7.34
N GLY A 167 -6.57 10.50 7.77
CA GLY A 167 -6.64 9.78 9.04
C GLY A 167 -5.78 8.52 9.09
N TYR A 168 -5.22 8.09 7.94
CA TYR A 168 -4.18 7.08 7.84
C TYR A 168 -2.82 7.76 7.67
N PHE A 169 -1.96 7.63 8.67
CA PHE A 169 -0.60 8.13 8.56
C PHE A 169 0.28 7.25 7.66
N LEU A 170 0.17 5.94 7.84
CA LEU A 170 0.94 4.93 7.08
C LEU A 170 0.24 3.58 7.18
N HIS A 171 0.09 2.88 6.06
CA HIS A 171 -0.62 1.62 5.86
C HIS A 171 -2.15 1.69 6.00
N CYS A 172 -2.84 0.89 5.22
CA CYS A 172 -4.29 0.77 5.09
C CYS A 172 -4.98 1.93 4.35
N GLU A 173 -4.30 3.02 4.04
CA GLU A 173 -4.81 4.09 3.18
C GLU A 173 -5.15 3.60 1.77
N ASP A 174 -4.35 2.67 1.26
CA ASP A 174 -4.55 2.03 -0.04
C ASP A 174 -5.82 1.16 -0.07
N PHE A 175 -6.05 0.38 0.99
CA PHE A 175 -7.29 -0.37 1.14
C PHE A 175 -8.53 0.55 1.26
N ASP A 176 -8.41 1.63 2.02
CA ASP A 176 -9.47 2.62 2.15
C ASP A 176 -9.85 3.19 0.79
N TRP A 177 -8.85 3.62 0.03
CA TRP A 177 -9.08 4.24 -1.26
C TRP A 177 -9.68 3.25 -2.26
N CYS A 178 -9.13 2.04 -2.36
CA CYS A 178 -9.66 0.96 -3.18
C CYS A 178 -11.13 0.65 -2.83
N MET A 179 -11.47 0.57 -1.54
CA MET A 179 -12.85 0.35 -1.10
C MET A 179 -13.79 1.47 -1.57
N ARG A 180 -13.38 2.74 -1.43
CA ARG A 180 -14.19 3.89 -1.87
C ARG A 180 -14.38 3.92 -3.39
N PHE A 181 -13.33 3.59 -4.17
CA PHE A 181 -13.44 3.44 -5.63
C PHE A 181 -14.49 2.40 -6.00
N ARG A 182 -14.42 1.22 -5.40
CA ARG A 182 -15.39 0.13 -5.63
C ARG A 182 -16.81 0.50 -5.20
N GLN A 183 -16.97 1.21 -4.08
CA GLN A 183 -18.28 1.71 -3.63
C GLN A 183 -18.91 2.72 -4.60
N LYS A 184 -18.09 3.42 -5.38
CA LYS A 184 -18.53 4.33 -6.45
C LYS A 184 -18.69 3.65 -7.81
N GLY A 185 -18.50 2.34 -7.89
CA GLY A 185 -18.63 1.56 -9.12
C GLY A 185 -17.40 1.56 -10.03
N TRP A 186 -16.29 2.20 -9.60
CA TRP A 186 -15.05 2.15 -10.33
C TRP A 186 -14.35 0.80 -10.17
N LYS A 187 -13.91 0.21 -11.29
CA LYS A 187 -13.11 -1.02 -11.28
C LYS A 187 -11.64 -0.73 -10.99
N ILE A 188 -10.96 -1.73 -10.43
CA ILE A 188 -9.53 -1.75 -10.14
C ILE A 188 -8.93 -2.91 -10.90
N LEU A 189 -7.98 -2.66 -11.82
CA LEU A 189 -7.33 -3.70 -12.59
C LEU A 189 -5.89 -3.92 -12.15
N PHE A 190 -5.51 -5.17 -12.10
CA PHE A 190 -4.12 -5.62 -12.01
C PHE A 190 -3.60 -5.96 -13.40
N VAL A 191 -2.41 -5.44 -13.74
CA VAL A 191 -1.74 -5.61 -15.04
C VAL A 191 -0.46 -6.41 -14.83
N HIS A 192 -0.47 -7.68 -15.24
CA HIS A 192 0.60 -8.64 -15.03
C HIS A 192 1.86 -8.33 -15.84
N ASP A 193 1.71 -7.74 -17.03
CA ASP A 193 2.76 -7.38 -17.97
C ASP A 193 3.30 -5.94 -17.78
N ALA A 194 3.09 -5.37 -16.59
CA ALA A 194 3.67 -4.10 -16.16
C ALA A 194 4.54 -4.29 -14.91
N PRO A 195 5.74 -4.91 -15.01
CA PRO A 195 6.57 -5.23 -13.87
C PRO A 195 7.23 -3.98 -13.27
N VAL A 196 7.29 -3.93 -11.93
CA VAL A 196 7.94 -2.89 -11.15
C VAL A 196 8.70 -3.53 -10.00
N VAL A 197 10.02 -3.31 -9.93
CA VAL A 197 10.84 -3.79 -8.82
C VAL A 197 10.61 -2.89 -7.61
N HIS A 198 10.21 -3.48 -6.49
CA HIS A 198 9.98 -2.74 -5.25
C HIS A 198 10.91 -3.23 -4.14
N TYR A 199 11.82 -2.38 -3.72
CA TYR A 199 12.79 -2.63 -2.63
C TYR A 199 12.14 -2.44 -1.26
N LYS A 200 11.10 -3.22 -1.01
CA LYS A 200 10.20 -3.08 0.13
C LYS A 200 10.91 -2.82 1.46
N GLY A 201 10.47 -1.78 2.13
CA GLY A 201 10.83 -1.49 3.52
C GLY A 201 12.13 -0.72 3.71
N ILE A 202 12.80 -0.24 2.66
CA ILE A 202 13.99 0.59 2.81
C ILE A 202 13.69 1.81 3.68
N CYS A 203 12.60 2.50 3.40
CA CYS A 203 12.19 3.72 4.13
C CYS A 203 11.67 3.45 5.55
N SER A 204 11.35 2.19 5.92
CA SER A 204 10.64 1.86 7.17
C SER A 204 11.43 1.00 8.15
N ARG A 205 12.56 0.42 7.73
CA ARG A 205 13.34 -0.54 8.54
C ARG A 205 13.93 0.05 9.82
N SER A 206 14.18 1.36 9.85
CA SER A 206 14.80 2.03 11.01
C SER A 206 13.85 2.20 12.19
N ARG A 207 12.52 2.17 11.98
CA ARG A 207 11.51 2.43 13.02
C ARG A 207 10.39 1.38 13.02
N PRO A 208 10.69 0.10 13.25
CA PRO A 208 9.70 -0.98 13.06
C PRO A 208 8.49 -0.86 14.00
N ILE A 209 8.67 -0.47 15.26
CA ILE A 209 7.56 -0.30 16.21
C ILE A 209 6.63 0.85 15.79
N PHE A 210 7.19 1.97 15.32
CA PHE A 210 6.42 3.10 14.80
C PHE A 210 5.57 2.69 13.58
N VAL A 211 6.15 1.95 12.66
CA VAL A 211 5.45 1.42 11.48
C VAL A 211 4.32 0.48 11.88
N GLU A 212 4.59 -0.47 12.77
CA GLU A 212 3.56 -1.40 13.25
C GLU A 212 2.45 -0.70 14.06
N TRP A 213 2.77 0.33 14.84
CA TRP A 213 1.77 1.17 15.51
C TRP A 213 0.78 1.78 14.51
N HIS A 214 1.29 2.46 13.48
CA HIS A 214 0.44 3.09 12.47
C HIS A 214 -0.36 2.08 11.66
N LYS A 215 0.23 0.95 11.32
CA LYS A 215 -0.44 -0.16 10.64
C LYS A 215 -1.62 -0.71 11.45
N HIS A 216 -1.44 -0.98 12.75
CA HIS A 216 -2.52 -1.49 13.61
C HIS A 216 -3.61 -0.43 13.84
N LYS A 217 -3.22 0.84 14.03
CA LYS A 217 -4.15 1.97 14.10
C LYS A 217 -4.94 2.12 12.79
N GLY A 218 -4.27 1.99 11.65
CA GLY A 218 -4.90 2.01 10.32
C GLY A 218 -5.90 0.87 10.12
N MET A 219 -5.52 -0.37 10.50
CA MET A 219 -6.44 -1.52 10.46
C MET A 219 -7.70 -1.28 11.30
N LEU A 220 -7.56 -0.76 12.51
CA LEU A 220 -8.71 -0.46 13.37
C LEU A 220 -9.62 0.61 12.75
N ARG A 221 -9.04 1.69 12.17
CA ARG A 221 -9.78 2.71 11.44
C ARG A 221 -10.54 2.10 10.26
N PHE A 222 -9.87 1.28 9.45
CA PHE A 222 -10.43 0.60 8.29
C PHE A 222 -11.63 -0.27 8.66
N TYR A 223 -11.51 -1.11 9.69
CA TYR A 223 -12.61 -1.96 10.12
C TYR A 223 -13.78 -1.16 10.70
N ARG A 224 -13.52 -0.12 11.49
CA ARG A 224 -14.57 0.76 11.99
C ARG A 224 -15.32 1.49 10.88
N LYS A 225 -14.60 1.93 9.84
CA LYS A 225 -15.17 2.68 8.72
C LYS A 225 -16.06 1.81 7.82
N PHE A 226 -15.58 0.61 7.46
CA PHE A 226 -16.23 -0.19 6.43
C PHE A 226 -17.02 -1.40 6.96
N PHE A 227 -16.74 -1.87 8.16
CA PHE A 227 -17.32 -3.13 8.66
C PHE A 227 -18.15 -2.99 9.94
N ARG A 228 -18.15 -1.84 10.59
CA ARG A 228 -18.90 -1.62 11.84
C ARG A 228 -20.39 -1.97 11.73
N HIS A 229 -20.99 -1.71 10.57
CA HIS A 229 -22.41 -1.96 10.34
C HIS A 229 -22.74 -3.37 9.80
N GLN A 230 -21.69 -4.14 9.44
CA GLN A 230 -21.82 -5.48 8.89
C GLN A 230 -21.64 -6.58 9.94
N TYR A 231 -21.05 -6.24 11.09
CA TYR A 231 -20.72 -7.19 12.14
C TYR A 231 -21.28 -6.73 13.49
N PRO A 232 -21.73 -7.68 14.36
CA PRO A 232 -22.15 -7.36 15.72
C PRO A 232 -21.07 -6.60 16.51
N GLY A 233 -21.47 -5.65 17.35
CA GLY A 233 -20.56 -4.81 18.11
C GLY A 233 -19.56 -5.59 18.97
N VAL A 234 -20.00 -6.70 19.56
CA VAL A 234 -19.11 -7.62 20.34
C VAL A 234 -17.99 -8.18 19.46
N LEU A 235 -18.31 -8.61 18.22
CA LEU A 235 -17.30 -9.12 17.30
C LEU A 235 -16.30 -8.02 16.91
N MET A 236 -16.77 -6.81 16.66
CA MET A 236 -15.91 -5.68 16.36
C MET A 236 -15.00 -5.30 17.54
N TRP A 237 -15.49 -5.48 18.76
CA TRP A 237 -14.67 -5.29 19.96
C TRP A 237 -13.57 -6.37 20.08
N LEU A 238 -13.91 -7.63 19.82
CA LEU A 238 -12.94 -8.74 19.79
C LEU A 238 -11.87 -8.52 18.69
N VAL A 239 -12.27 -8.04 17.52
CA VAL A 239 -11.35 -7.67 16.44
C VAL A 239 -10.39 -6.56 16.91
N ALA A 240 -10.90 -5.53 17.56
CA ALA A 240 -10.08 -4.45 18.09
C ALA A 240 -9.08 -4.95 19.16
N LEU A 241 -9.56 -5.80 20.08
CA LEU A 241 -8.71 -6.45 21.07
C LEU A 241 -7.60 -7.29 20.42
N GLY A 242 -7.95 -8.12 19.43
CA GLY A 242 -6.98 -8.96 18.69
C GLY A 242 -5.92 -8.12 17.96
N ILE A 243 -6.31 -6.99 17.38
CA ILE A 243 -5.38 -6.05 16.75
C ILE A 243 -4.36 -5.54 17.77
N TRP A 244 -4.80 -5.10 18.96
CA TRP A 244 -3.91 -4.54 19.97
C TRP A 244 -3.05 -5.61 20.67
N LEU A 245 -3.59 -6.81 20.90
CA LEU A 245 -2.80 -7.95 21.40
C LEU A 245 -1.67 -8.32 20.43
N ARG A 246 -1.99 -8.36 19.13
CA ARG A 246 -0.98 -8.59 18.09
C ARG A 246 0.07 -7.50 18.07
N PHE A 247 -0.34 -6.22 18.16
CA PHE A 247 0.61 -5.12 18.26
C PHE A 247 1.55 -5.29 19.45
N GLY A 248 1.01 -5.61 20.64
CA GLY A 248 1.80 -5.87 21.85
C GLY A 248 2.85 -6.98 21.65
N ALA A 249 2.44 -8.11 21.09
CA ALA A 249 3.35 -9.21 20.79
C ALA A 249 4.48 -8.82 19.82
N VAL A 250 4.14 -8.08 18.76
CA VAL A 250 5.11 -7.59 17.77
C VAL A 250 6.05 -6.55 18.37
N ALA A 251 5.53 -5.64 19.20
CA ALA A 251 6.36 -4.64 19.90
C ALA A 251 7.36 -5.29 20.84
N ILE A 252 6.93 -6.29 21.64
CA ILE A 252 7.80 -7.08 22.51
C ILE A 252 8.90 -7.76 21.66
N TYR A 253 8.53 -8.42 20.57
CA TYR A 253 9.50 -9.07 19.67
C TYR A 253 10.58 -8.11 19.16
N TYR A 254 10.21 -6.93 18.66
CA TYR A 254 11.20 -5.96 18.19
C TYR A 254 12.05 -5.40 19.30
N THR A 255 11.48 -5.15 20.49
CA THR A 255 12.21 -4.65 21.66
C THR A 255 13.25 -5.67 22.13
N THR A 256 12.85 -6.93 22.31
CA THR A 256 13.78 -7.99 22.75
C THR A 256 14.91 -8.23 21.74
N ARG A 257 14.58 -8.21 20.45
CA ARG A 257 15.58 -8.30 19.38
C ARG A 257 16.55 -7.13 19.38
N HIS A 258 16.08 -5.92 19.65
CA HIS A 258 16.92 -4.73 19.74
C HIS A 258 17.87 -4.82 20.94
N VAL A 259 17.36 -5.16 22.11
CA VAL A 259 18.16 -5.36 23.34
C VAL A 259 19.20 -6.47 23.15
N GLY A 260 18.80 -7.60 22.55
CA GLY A 260 19.73 -8.70 22.25
C GLY A 260 20.91 -8.29 21.38
N ARG A 261 20.67 -7.43 20.34
CA ARG A 261 21.74 -6.88 19.51
C ARG A 261 22.69 -5.96 20.28
N LEU A 262 22.14 -5.09 21.14
CA LEU A 262 22.98 -4.19 21.97
C LEU A 262 23.87 -4.96 22.94
N LEU A 263 23.35 -6.06 23.52
CA LEU A 263 24.11 -6.92 24.43
C LEU A 263 25.19 -7.73 23.68
N ALA A 264 24.96 -8.14 22.44
CA ALA A 264 25.93 -8.84 21.62
C ALA A 264 27.12 -7.91 21.26
N VAL A 265 26.86 -6.67 20.83
CA VAL A 265 27.91 -5.67 20.49
C VAL A 265 28.77 -5.27 21.71
N ARG A 266 28.25 -5.38 22.94
CA ARG A 266 29.03 -5.08 24.16
C ARG A 266 29.94 -6.25 24.60
N ARG A 267 29.85 -7.40 23.98
CA ARG A 267 30.66 -8.59 24.29
C ARG A 267 31.83 -8.80 23.32
N GLU A 268 31.86 -8.04 22.25
CA GLU A 268 33.01 -7.88 21.32
C GLU A 268 33.83 -6.65 21.71
#